data_24d05db31215470f9dc3c5dd28758c53
#
_entry.id   24d05db31215470f9dc3c5dd28758c53
#
_cell.length_a   1.000
_cell.length_b   1.000
_cell.length_c   1.000
_cell.angle_alpha   90.00
_cell.angle_beta   90.00
_cell.angle_gamma   90.00
#
_symmetry.space_group_name_H-M   'P 1'
#
loop_
_entity.id
_entity.type
_entity.pdbx_description
1 polymer ?
#
loop_
_entity_poly.entity_id
_entity_poly.type
_entity_poly.pdbx_seq_one_letter_code
_entity_poly.pdbx_strand_id
1 'polypeptide(L)'
;MLISDFDTAIRDWARSQGWAEATCPGCGRAFYTRRPRPGCDDVRAGCAPGYGFIGRRRGVYRTPADILAALRHRFARAGFRETALSGLVGAAADTLFVVAGVQVFDDVLRGAAPPHTDPLFVPQPSVRVRSLEKVGRKPGISSSFVNVCSEQLDGDGGDFARHLDAWLDAFAGCGLDLDGLTLLIEPDRMRRDRFAYRTADIDYFGLELGEAIMLWADDGPVQTILDFGFGFERLVWAANEADSYFSLIGPPRLALAGHARLVDFVRTMTLLAAAGLGPSNNGTGYVLRKLGRLAAVEGAGYMPLDELVRHSHDYWSAFVEPVRDADACMDVVRREIGRAVNASLAGTLGLNTNRLRLDQGTDQFLLELVSSGGVGYGRLREALTRSGADHG
;
A
#
# COMPACT_ATOMS: atom_id res chain seq x y z
N MET A 1 1.71 5.47 31.27
CA MET A 1 2.16 4.11 30.87
C MET A 1 3.63 4.18 30.52
N LEU A 2 4.49 3.31 31.06
CA LEU A 2 5.94 3.34 30.88
C LEU A 2 6.34 2.44 29.69
N ILE A 3 7.53 2.64 29.11
CA ILE A 3 8.09 1.81 28.01
C ILE A 3 8.09 0.31 28.38
N SER A 4 8.30 0.00 29.67
CA SER A 4 8.19 -1.35 30.23
C SER A 4 6.86 -2.02 29.93
N ASP A 5 5.80 -1.24 29.66
CA ASP A 5 4.44 -1.76 29.49
C ASP A 5 4.25 -2.36 28.09
N PHE A 6 4.86 -1.78 27.02
CA PHE A 6 4.82 -2.36 25.67
C PHE A 6 5.55 -3.71 25.61
N ASP A 7 6.82 -3.75 26.05
CA ASP A 7 7.61 -4.98 26.00
C ASP A 7 6.99 -6.06 26.92
N THR A 8 6.40 -5.64 28.05
CA THR A 8 5.70 -6.55 28.98
C THR A 8 4.41 -7.05 28.35
N ALA A 9 3.59 -6.19 27.75
CA ALA A 9 2.34 -6.57 27.09
C ALA A 9 2.58 -7.60 25.97
N ILE A 10 3.58 -7.37 25.11
CA ILE A 10 3.93 -8.32 24.06
C ILE A 10 4.42 -9.65 24.65
N ARG A 11 5.33 -9.61 25.64
CA ARG A 11 5.88 -10.82 26.23
C ARG A 11 4.81 -11.66 26.92
N ASP A 12 3.94 -11.04 27.69
CA ASP A 12 2.88 -11.72 28.42
C ASP A 12 1.83 -12.29 27.45
N TRP A 13 1.47 -11.51 26.42
CA TRP A 13 0.61 -11.97 25.36
C TRP A 13 1.24 -13.16 24.61
N ALA A 14 2.48 -13.07 24.17
CA ALA A 14 3.18 -14.13 23.44
C ALA A 14 3.24 -15.42 24.27
N ARG A 15 3.54 -15.34 25.56
CA ARG A 15 3.53 -16.47 26.48
C ARG A 15 2.15 -17.10 26.61
N SER A 16 1.08 -16.28 26.74
CA SER A 16 -0.29 -16.75 26.81
C SER A 16 -0.73 -17.50 25.54
N GLN A 17 -0.19 -17.12 24.39
CA GLN A 17 -0.45 -17.73 23.09
C GLN A 17 0.50 -18.92 22.78
N GLY A 18 1.41 -19.25 23.70
CA GLY A 18 2.38 -20.34 23.49
C GLY A 18 3.46 -20.02 22.47
N TRP A 19 3.77 -18.75 22.24
CA TRP A 19 4.86 -18.33 21.38
C TRP A 19 6.21 -18.41 22.11
N ALA A 20 7.25 -18.86 21.40
CA ALA A 20 8.63 -18.90 21.89
C ALA A 20 9.35 -17.60 21.57
N GLU A 21 10.07 -17.08 22.56
CA GLU A 21 10.97 -15.93 22.43
C GLU A 21 12.36 -16.40 22.02
N ALA A 22 12.99 -15.70 21.08
CA ALA A 22 14.37 -15.93 20.66
C ALA A 22 15.04 -14.61 20.22
N THR A 23 16.36 -14.63 20.11
CA THR A 23 17.14 -13.54 19.51
C THR A 23 17.70 -14.01 18.17
N CYS A 24 17.49 -13.23 17.11
CA CYS A 24 17.99 -13.58 15.77
C CYS A 24 19.50 -13.43 15.70
N PRO A 25 20.26 -14.49 15.35
CA PRO A 25 21.73 -14.39 15.24
C PRO A 25 22.18 -13.52 14.06
N GLY A 26 21.32 -13.29 13.06
CA GLY A 26 21.63 -12.47 11.88
C GLY A 26 21.51 -10.96 12.13
N CYS A 27 20.40 -10.51 12.75
CA CYS A 27 20.14 -9.08 12.95
C CYS A 27 20.13 -8.63 14.42
N GLY A 28 20.23 -9.55 15.38
CA GLY A 28 20.26 -9.24 16.82
C GLY A 28 18.90 -8.87 17.43
N ARG A 29 17.82 -8.78 16.64
CA ARG A 29 16.49 -8.43 17.15
C ARG A 29 15.86 -9.59 17.92
N ALA A 30 15.13 -9.27 19.00
CA ALA A 30 14.23 -10.21 19.67
C ALA A 30 13.02 -10.49 18.77
N PHE A 31 12.59 -11.74 18.71
CA PHE A 31 11.42 -12.14 17.97
C PHE A 31 10.63 -13.24 18.68
N TYR A 32 9.34 -13.33 18.37
CA TYR A 32 8.44 -14.35 18.87
C TYR A 32 7.88 -15.16 17.70
N THR A 33 7.70 -16.46 17.88
CA THR A 33 7.17 -17.38 16.86
C THR A 33 6.46 -18.56 17.51
N ARG A 34 5.44 -19.10 16.84
CA ARG A 34 4.72 -20.31 17.33
C ARG A 34 5.55 -21.56 17.20
N ARG A 35 6.41 -21.67 16.16
CA ARG A 35 7.36 -22.76 16.00
C ARG A 35 8.77 -22.25 16.17
N PRO A 36 9.56 -22.80 17.11
CA PRO A 36 10.96 -22.43 17.27
C PRO A 36 11.71 -22.57 15.94
N ARG A 37 12.46 -21.51 15.60
CA ARG A 37 13.32 -21.46 14.41
C ARG A 37 14.63 -20.72 14.73
N PRO A 38 15.72 -20.97 13.96
CA PRO A 38 17.03 -20.42 14.30
C PRO A 38 17.15 -18.91 14.08
N GLY A 39 16.30 -18.30 13.24
CA GLY A 39 16.33 -16.88 12.91
C GLY A 39 14.96 -16.29 12.71
N CYS A 40 14.88 -14.97 12.54
CA CYS A 40 13.62 -14.25 12.35
C CYS A 40 13.05 -14.32 10.93
N ASP A 41 13.87 -14.78 9.97
CA ASP A 41 13.57 -14.89 8.53
C ASP A 41 13.30 -13.54 7.83
N ASP A 42 13.51 -12.39 8.47
CA ASP A 42 13.28 -11.06 7.86
C ASP A 42 14.17 -10.86 6.63
N VAL A 43 13.53 -10.79 5.46
CA VAL A 43 14.21 -10.59 4.17
C VAL A 43 14.78 -9.17 4.06
N ARG A 44 14.17 -8.17 4.68
CA ARG A 44 14.65 -6.78 4.66
C ARG A 44 15.99 -6.63 5.40
N ALA A 45 16.12 -7.35 6.51
CA ALA A 45 17.36 -7.39 7.32
C ALA A 45 18.40 -8.39 6.77
N GLY A 46 18.11 -9.10 5.68
CA GLY A 46 19.01 -10.11 5.11
C GLY A 46 19.10 -11.40 5.91
N CYS A 47 18.16 -11.67 6.81
CA CYS A 47 18.12 -12.89 7.61
C CYS A 47 17.63 -14.12 6.81
N ALA A 48 16.94 -13.88 5.69
CA ALA A 48 16.57 -14.91 4.72
C ALA A 48 16.81 -14.41 3.28
N PRO A 49 17.11 -15.32 2.33
CA PRO A 49 17.37 -14.96 0.93
C PRO A 49 16.13 -14.56 0.15
N GLY A 50 14.93 -14.85 0.66
CA GLY A 50 13.65 -14.59 0.03
C GLY A 50 12.48 -15.03 0.89
N TYR A 51 11.26 -14.74 0.42
CA TYR A 51 10.05 -15.05 1.17
C TYR A 51 9.76 -16.56 1.13
N GLY A 52 9.65 -17.18 2.32
CA GLY A 52 9.50 -18.63 2.46
C GLY A 52 8.16 -19.20 2.01
N PHE A 53 7.18 -18.35 1.65
CA PHE A 53 5.88 -18.80 1.15
C PHE A 53 5.82 -18.92 -0.38
N ILE A 54 6.75 -18.32 -1.13
CA ILE A 54 6.74 -18.37 -2.60
C ILE A 54 6.92 -19.81 -3.07
N GLY A 55 6.03 -20.24 -3.97
CA GLY A 55 6.05 -21.58 -4.52
C GLY A 55 5.38 -22.65 -3.65
N ARG A 56 4.86 -22.32 -2.47
CA ARG A 56 4.18 -23.29 -1.60
C ARG A 56 2.82 -23.75 -2.14
N ARG A 57 2.21 -22.97 -3.03
CA ARG A 57 0.90 -23.20 -3.69
C ARG A 57 -0.17 -23.76 -2.76
N ARG A 58 -1.03 -22.89 -2.25
CA ARG A 58 -2.28 -23.29 -1.61
C ARG A 58 -3.35 -23.58 -2.67
N GLY A 59 -4.12 -24.63 -2.48
CA GLY A 59 -5.09 -25.12 -3.47
C GLY A 59 -6.32 -24.24 -3.70
N VAL A 60 -6.53 -23.18 -2.88
CA VAL A 60 -7.72 -22.32 -2.96
C VAL A 60 -7.27 -20.87 -3.08
N TYR A 61 -7.53 -20.26 -4.25
CA TYR A 61 -7.34 -18.84 -4.47
C TYR A 61 -8.42 -18.03 -3.71
N ARG A 62 -8.00 -16.98 -3.02
CA ARG A 62 -8.88 -16.02 -2.33
C ARG A 62 -8.78 -14.67 -3.03
N THR A 63 -9.92 -14.15 -3.46
CA THR A 63 -9.97 -12.82 -4.07
C THR A 63 -9.70 -11.72 -3.02
N PRO A 64 -9.28 -10.51 -3.43
CA PRO A 64 -9.24 -9.36 -2.51
C PRO A 64 -10.57 -9.14 -1.78
N ALA A 65 -11.70 -9.34 -2.44
CA ALA A 65 -13.02 -9.20 -1.83
C ALA A 65 -13.25 -10.24 -0.72
N ASP A 66 -12.85 -11.51 -0.92
CA ASP A 66 -12.96 -12.56 0.11
C ASP A 66 -12.13 -12.23 1.35
N ILE A 67 -10.91 -11.71 1.14
CA ILE A 67 -10.02 -11.33 2.23
C ILE A 67 -10.56 -10.12 2.99
N LEU A 68 -11.05 -9.10 2.29
CA LEU A 68 -11.67 -7.94 2.93
C LEU A 68 -12.91 -8.34 3.74
N ALA A 69 -13.75 -9.22 3.20
CA ALA A 69 -14.92 -9.73 3.90
C ALA A 69 -14.54 -10.53 5.15
N ALA A 70 -13.48 -11.34 5.08
CA ALA A 70 -12.96 -12.07 6.22
C ALA A 70 -12.45 -11.11 7.32
N LEU A 71 -11.67 -10.07 6.97
CA LEU A 71 -11.21 -9.05 7.90
C LEU A 71 -12.38 -8.35 8.59
N ARG A 72 -13.34 -7.82 7.82
CA ARG A 72 -14.55 -7.15 8.35
C ARG A 72 -15.32 -8.04 9.34
N HIS A 73 -15.54 -9.29 8.97
CA HIS A 73 -16.24 -10.23 9.82
C HIS A 73 -15.51 -10.49 11.15
N ARG A 74 -14.18 -10.68 11.10
CA ARG A 74 -13.38 -10.98 12.29
C ARG A 74 -13.29 -9.78 13.23
N PHE A 75 -13.02 -8.59 12.71
CA PHE A 75 -12.96 -7.36 13.50
C PHE A 75 -14.32 -7.01 14.11
N ALA A 76 -15.42 -7.13 13.36
CA ALA A 76 -16.75 -6.92 13.91
C ALA A 76 -17.06 -7.88 15.06
N ARG A 77 -16.70 -9.18 14.94
CA ARG A 77 -16.84 -10.16 16.03
C ARG A 77 -15.99 -9.83 17.25
N ALA A 78 -14.80 -9.27 17.05
CA ALA A 78 -13.93 -8.82 18.15
C ALA A 78 -14.38 -7.48 18.77
N GLY A 79 -15.49 -6.89 18.27
CA GLY A 79 -16.09 -5.67 18.77
C GLY A 79 -15.41 -4.39 18.30
N PHE A 80 -14.71 -4.44 17.15
CA PHE A 80 -14.20 -3.26 16.48
C PHE A 80 -15.28 -2.67 15.56
N ARG A 81 -15.40 -1.36 15.58
CA ARG A 81 -16.31 -0.63 14.70
C ARG A 81 -15.58 -0.21 13.42
N GLU A 82 -16.09 -0.61 12.26
CA GLU A 82 -15.53 -0.15 10.99
C GLU A 82 -15.83 1.35 10.80
N THR A 83 -14.82 2.11 10.37
CA THR A 83 -14.99 3.52 10.02
C THR A 83 -15.68 3.67 8.67
N ALA A 84 -16.33 4.82 8.45
CA ALA A 84 -16.72 5.21 7.11
C ALA A 84 -15.48 5.32 6.20
N LEU A 85 -15.69 5.14 4.88
CA LEU A 85 -14.63 5.31 3.90
C LEU A 85 -14.04 6.72 4.01
N SER A 86 -12.72 6.80 4.16
CA SER A 86 -12.01 8.06 4.33
C SER A 86 -11.51 8.60 3.00
N GLY A 87 -11.42 9.94 2.89
CA GLY A 87 -10.82 10.59 1.72
C GLY A 87 -9.32 10.29 1.59
N LEU A 88 -8.79 10.51 0.39
CA LEU A 88 -7.36 10.35 0.11
C LEU A 88 -6.51 11.55 0.55
N VAL A 89 -7.12 12.72 0.72
CA VAL A 89 -6.43 13.97 1.10
C VAL A 89 -6.62 14.17 2.59
N GLY A 90 -5.53 14.15 3.33
CA GLY A 90 -5.57 14.39 4.77
C GLY A 90 -5.95 15.83 5.11
N ALA A 91 -6.63 16.00 6.23
CA ALA A 91 -6.93 17.34 6.76
C ALA A 91 -5.68 18.02 7.36
N ALA A 92 -4.63 17.25 7.69
CA ALA A 92 -3.36 17.76 8.18
C ALA A 92 -2.46 18.24 7.03
N ALA A 93 -1.82 19.42 7.20
CA ALA A 93 -0.98 20.04 6.18
C ALA A 93 0.33 19.27 5.89
N ASP A 94 0.67 18.27 6.69
CA ASP A 94 2.00 17.64 6.68
C ASP A 94 2.20 16.60 5.57
N THR A 95 1.12 16.07 5.00
CA THR A 95 1.17 15.11 3.89
C THR A 95 0.16 15.43 2.81
N LEU A 96 0.56 15.26 1.53
CA LEU A 96 -0.34 15.47 0.39
C LEU A 96 -1.51 14.47 0.36
N PHE A 97 -1.28 13.27 0.89
CA PHE A 97 -2.25 12.19 0.94
C PHE A 97 -2.28 11.57 2.32
N VAL A 98 -3.37 10.92 2.63
CA VAL A 98 -3.44 10.02 3.77
C VAL A 98 -2.48 8.85 3.52
N VAL A 99 -1.65 8.53 4.50
CA VAL A 99 -0.58 7.53 4.40
C VAL A 99 -0.63 6.46 5.50
N ALA A 100 -1.51 6.63 6.50
CA ALA A 100 -1.65 5.73 7.65
C ALA A 100 -3.06 5.78 8.22
N GLY A 101 -3.51 4.69 8.87
CA GLY A 101 -4.83 4.58 9.48
C GLY A 101 -5.04 5.52 10.66
N VAL A 102 -3.98 5.76 11.45
CA VAL A 102 -4.01 6.64 12.63
C VAL A 102 -4.47 8.08 12.29
N GLN A 103 -4.40 8.51 11.02
CA GLN A 103 -4.90 9.80 10.57
C GLN A 103 -6.44 9.95 10.71
N VAL A 104 -7.15 8.87 10.98
CA VAL A 104 -8.58 8.92 11.36
C VAL A 104 -8.81 9.75 12.63
N PHE A 105 -7.78 9.90 13.46
CA PHE A 105 -7.81 10.69 14.69
C PHE A 105 -7.31 12.13 14.54
N ASP A 106 -6.97 12.58 13.34
CA ASP A 106 -6.41 13.93 13.12
C ASP A 106 -7.26 15.05 13.74
N ASP A 107 -8.60 14.94 13.67
CA ASP A 107 -9.51 15.95 14.24
C ASP A 107 -9.50 15.91 15.77
N VAL A 108 -9.44 14.73 16.36
CA VAL A 108 -9.31 14.57 17.82
C VAL A 108 -7.97 15.10 18.31
N LEU A 109 -6.89 14.76 17.63
CA LEU A 109 -5.53 15.18 18.01
C LEU A 109 -5.31 16.68 17.89
N ARG A 110 -6.08 17.35 17.02
CA ARG A 110 -6.12 18.82 16.90
C ARG A 110 -7.14 19.48 17.81
N GLY A 111 -7.90 18.72 18.58
CA GLY A 111 -8.96 19.24 19.44
C GLY A 111 -10.21 19.70 18.70
N ALA A 112 -10.37 19.33 17.43
CA ALA A 112 -11.54 19.68 16.61
C ALA A 112 -12.72 18.69 16.84
N ALA A 113 -12.46 17.52 17.44
CA ALA A 113 -13.45 16.53 17.83
C ALA A 113 -13.16 16.00 19.23
N PRO A 114 -14.18 15.53 20.00
CA PRO A 114 -13.95 14.90 21.28
C PRO A 114 -13.25 13.54 21.12
N PRO A 115 -12.38 13.13 22.07
CA PRO A 115 -11.78 11.81 22.05
C PRO A 115 -12.84 10.73 22.28
N HIS A 116 -12.61 9.57 21.69
CA HIS A 116 -13.39 8.35 21.93
C HIS A 116 -12.43 7.16 22.02
N THR A 117 -12.77 6.18 22.84
CA THR A 117 -11.91 5.03 23.13
C THR A 117 -12.38 3.74 22.47
N ASP A 118 -13.42 3.81 21.63
CA ASP A 118 -13.90 2.64 20.89
C ASP A 118 -12.80 2.14 19.93
N PRO A 119 -12.51 0.84 19.92
CA PRO A 119 -11.57 0.28 18.96
C PRO A 119 -12.16 0.33 17.55
N LEU A 120 -11.37 0.80 16.59
CA LEU A 120 -11.76 0.99 15.22
C LEU A 120 -11.09 -0.04 14.30
N PHE A 121 -11.81 -0.49 13.26
CA PHE A 121 -11.25 -1.12 12.07
C PHE A 121 -11.27 -0.11 10.92
N VAL A 122 -10.12 0.17 10.33
CA VAL A 122 -9.92 1.27 9.37
C VAL A 122 -9.33 0.73 8.08
N PRO A 123 -10.13 0.46 7.04
CA PRO A 123 -9.61 0.13 5.70
C PRO A 123 -9.28 1.41 4.93
N GLN A 124 -8.08 1.97 5.15
CA GLN A 124 -7.67 3.28 4.64
C GLN A 124 -6.90 3.16 3.33
N PRO A 125 -7.45 3.62 2.18
CA PRO A 125 -6.68 3.79 0.95
C PRO A 125 -5.59 4.85 1.15
N SER A 126 -4.38 4.53 0.73
CA SER A 126 -3.19 5.33 0.96
C SER A 126 -2.38 5.51 -0.31
N VAL A 127 -1.72 6.66 -0.45
CA VAL A 127 -0.84 6.96 -1.58
C VAL A 127 0.54 7.39 -1.07
N ARG A 128 1.56 6.62 -1.42
CA ARG A 128 2.97 6.89 -1.05
C ARG A 128 3.82 7.00 -2.31
N VAL A 129 4.11 8.23 -2.72
CA VAL A 129 4.91 8.51 -3.93
C VAL A 129 6.41 8.71 -3.65
N ARG A 130 6.83 8.52 -2.42
CA ARG A 130 8.25 8.39 -2.06
C ARG A 130 8.71 6.99 -2.48
N SER A 131 9.83 6.85 -3.14
CA SER A 131 10.35 5.54 -3.57
C SER A 131 9.64 4.88 -4.77
N LEU A 132 9.08 5.68 -5.69
CA LEU A 132 8.52 5.16 -6.96
C LEU A 132 9.53 4.33 -7.77
N GLU A 133 10.82 4.56 -7.57
CA GLU A 133 11.91 3.79 -8.18
C GLU A 133 11.96 2.33 -7.69
N LYS A 134 11.41 2.03 -6.52
CA LYS A 134 11.37 0.66 -5.95
C LYS A 134 10.19 -0.16 -6.45
N VAL A 135 9.12 0.52 -6.95
CA VAL A 135 7.94 -0.15 -7.50
C VAL A 135 8.33 -1.09 -8.65
N GLY A 136 7.84 -2.31 -8.63
CA GLY A 136 8.16 -3.34 -9.61
C GLY A 136 9.60 -3.89 -9.57
N ARG A 137 10.46 -3.34 -8.70
CA ARG A 137 11.83 -3.82 -8.46
C ARG A 137 11.96 -4.54 -7.12
N LYS A 138 11.26 -4.06 -6.10
CA LYS A 138 11.15 -4.72 -4.80
C LYS A 138 9.73 -5.28 -4.66
N PRO A 139 9.58 -6.57 -4.40
CA PRO A 139 8.28 -7.19 -4.19
C PRO A 139 7.51 -6.53 -3.04
N GLY A 140 6.18 -6.45 -3.15
CA GLY A 140 5.32 -5.90 -2.09
C GLY A 140 5.39 -4.38 -1.94
N ILE A 141 6.00 -3.65 -2.90
CA ILE A 141 6.01 -2.18 -2.93
C ILE A 141 5.15 -1.67 -4.08
N SER A 142 4.17 -0.82 -3.74
CA SER A 142 3.28 -0.11 -4.66
C SER A 142 3.16 1.36 -4.29
N SER A 143 2.75 2.20 -5.23
CA SER A 143 2.56 3.64 -5.00
C SER A 143 1.19 3.96 -4.38
N SER A 144 0.22 3.06 -4.49
CA SER A 144 -1.05 3.08 -3.78
C SER A 144 -1.36 1.71 -3.20
N PHE A 145 -1.95 1.68 -2.02
CA PHE A 145 -2.31 0.46 -1.31
C PHE A 145 -3.41 0.79 -0.30
N VAL A 146 -4.04 -0.24 0.24
CA VAL A 146 -4.94 -0.10 1.38
C VAL A 146 -4.17 -0.43 2.64
N ASN A 147 -4.10 0.52 3.57
CA ASN A 147 -3.66 0.26 4.93
C ASN A 147 -4.89 -0.21 5.72
N VAL A 148 -4.96 -1.51 6.00
CA VAL A 148 -6.00 -2.04 6.89
C VAL A 148 -5.48 -1.97 8.31
N CYS A 149 -6.18 -1.22 9.16
CA CYS A 149 -5.69 -0.89 10.49
C CYS A 149 -6.71 -1.26 11.57
N SER A 150 -6.19 -1.48 12.77
CA SER A 150 -7.00 -1.40 13.99
C SER A 150 -6.42 -0.34 14.90
N GLU A 151 -7.27 0.63 15.24
CA GLU A 151 -6.89 1.87 15.91
C GLU A 151 -7.67 2.06 17.20
N GLN A 152 -7.03 2.58 18.26
CA GLN A 152 -7.71 2.93 19.50
C GLN A 152 -6.98 4.06 20.22
N LEU A 153 -7.74 5.03 20.74
CA LEU A 153 -7.22 6.07 21.64
C LEU A 153 -7.31 5.60 23.10
N ASP A 154 -6.32 6.02 23.87
CA ASP A 154 -6.20 5.76 25.32
C ASP A 154 -6.31 4.28 25.72
N GLY A 155 -5.92 3.37 24.78
CA GLY A 155 -5.83 1.95 25.06
C GLY A 155 -4.65 1.60 25.98
N ASP A 156 -4.83 0.56 26.77
CA ASP A 156 -3.81 0.01 27.69
C ASP A 156 -3.15 -1.25 27.15
N GLY A 157 -2.35 -1.93 27.98
CA GLY A 157 -1.69 -3.19 27.61
C GLY A 157 -2.67 -4.34 27.35
N GLY A 158 -3.84 -4.36 28.00
CA GLY A 158 -4.90 -5.33 27.74
C GLY A 158 -5.58 -5.08 26.42
N ASP A 159 -5.82 -3.81 26.07
CA ASP A 159 -6.32 -3.41 24.75
C ASP A 159 -5.32 -3.77 23.65
N PHE A 160 -4.02 -3.53 23.89
CA PHE A 160 -2.96 -3.93 22.96
C PHE A 160 -2.99 -5.45 22.68
N ALA A 161 -3.09 -6.27 23.71
CA ALA A 161 -3.24 -7.72 23.58
C ALA A 161 -4.51 -8.10 22.81
N ARG A 162 -5.63 -7.42 23.05
CA ARG A 162 -6.89 -7.61 22.30
C ARG A 162 -6.74 -7.31 20.81
N HIS A 163 -6.00 -6.25 20.44
CA HIS A 163 -5.70 -5.96 19.05
C HIS A 163 -4.86 -7.09 18.39
N LEU A 164 -3.83 -7.59 19.10
CA LEU A 164 -3.03 -8.73 18.61
C LEU A 164 -3.89 -9.98 18.40
N ASP A 165 -4.77 -10.32 19.33
CA ASP A 165 -5.69 -11.46 19.22
C ASP A 165 -6.65 -11.31 18.04
N ALA A 166 -7.20 -10.12 17.83
CA ALA A 166 -8.07 -9.81 16.71
C ALA A 166 -7.34 -9.98 15.37
N TRP A 167 -6.09 -9.54 15.29
CA TRP A 167 -5.27 -9.70 14.09
C TRP A 167 -4.89 -11.17 13.85
N LEU A 168 -4.54 -11.96 14.87
CA LEU A 168 -4.28 -13.40 14.69
C LEU A 168 -5.53 -14.13 14.17
N ASP A 169 -6.72 -13.85 14.74
CA ASP A 169 -7.98 -14.43 14.25
C ASP A 169 -8.27 -13.99 12.82
N ALA A 170 -7.99 -12.73 12.48
CA ALA A 170 -8.15 -12.20 11.14
C ALA A 170 -7.19 -12.87 10.14
N PHE A 171 -5.90 -13.03 10.48
CA PHE A 171 -4.93 -13.72 9.63
C PHE A 171 -5.33 -15.19 9.37
N ALA A 172 -5.74 -15.91 10.42
CA ALA A 172 -6.27 -17.26 10.26
C ALA A 172 -7.53 -17.29 9.37
N GLY A 173 -8.44 -16.32 9.55
CA GLY A 173 -9.62 -16.13 8.72
C GLY A 173 -9.31 -15.85 7.25
N CYS A 174 -8.25 -15.10 6.97
CA CYS A 174 -7.72 -14.88 5.63
C CYS A 174 -6.98 -16.10 5.07
N GLY A 175 -6.75 -17.14 5.87
CA GLY A 175 -6.11 -18.38 5.46
C GLY A 175 -4.60 -18.40 5.60
N LEU A 176 -3.99 -17.46 6.33
CA LEU A 176 -2.57 -17.52 6.64
C LEU A 176 -2.28 -18.68 7.60
N ASP A 177 -1.14 -19.32 7.40
CA ASP A 177 -0.58 -20.28 8.33
C ASP A 177 0.08 -19.53 9.50
N LEU A 178 -0.56 -19.54 10.67
CA LEU A 178 -0.04 -18.80 11.82
C LEU A 178 1.36 -19.25 12.27
N ASP A 179 1.78 -20.46 11.91
CA ASP A 179 3.14 -20.94 12.15
C ASP A 179 4.19 -20.25 11.28
N GLY A 180 3.75 -19.59 10.19
CA GLY A 180 4.59 -18.74 9.35
C GLY A 180 4.81 -17.33 9.88
N LEU A 181 4.06 -16.93 10.92
CA LEU A 181 4.18 -15.60 11.49
C LEU A 181 5.41 -15.46 12.39
N THR A 182 6.00 -14.28 12.36
CA THR A 182 7.06 -13.81 13.25
C THR A 182 6.69 -12.42 13.75
N LEU A 183 6.73 -12.20 15.06
CA LEU A 183 6.63 -10.89 15.68
C LEU A 183 8.03 -10.42 16.03
N LEU A 184 8.52 -9.35 15.43
CA LEU A 184 9.87 -8.81 15.65
C LEU A 184 9.78 -7.50 16.43
N ILE A 185 10.50 -7.43 17.54
CA ILE A 185 10.53 -6.21 18.35
C ILE A 185 11.61 -5.27 17.82
N GLU A 186 11.23 -4.06 17.47
CA GLU A 186 12.18 -3.01 17.17
C GLU A 186 12.86 -2.54 18.47
N PRO A 187 14.21 -2.55 18.51
CA PRO A 187 14.94 -2.30 19.77
C PRO A 187 14.81 -0.85 20.22
N ASP A 188 14.68 0.07 19.27
CA ASP A 188 14.75 1.49 19.54
C ASP A 188 13.39 2.09 19.88
N ARG A 189 13.41 2.98 20.86
CA ARG A 189 12.33 3.91 21.09
C ARG A 189 12.42 5.03 20.08
N MET A 190 11.37 5.21 19.30
CA MET A 190 11.27 6.30 18.34
C MET A 190 10.47 7.46 18.91
N ARG A 191 10.62 8.64 18.31
CA ARG A 191 9.85 9.82 18.66
C ARG A 191 9.40 10.54 17.40
N ARG A 192 8.12 10.93 17.39
CA ARG A 192 7.56 11.79 16.35
C ARG A 192 6.66 12.83 17.02
N ASP A 193 7.01 14.10 16.84
CA ASP A 193 6.33 15.21 17.50
C ASP A 193 6.28 15.03 19.02
N ARG A 194 5.09 15.11 19.64
CA ARG A 194 4.88 14.89 21.05
C ARG A 194 4.78 13.42 21.45
N PHE A 195 4.70 12.51 20.48
CA PHE A 195 4.56 11.08 20.76
C PHE A 195 5.90 10.37 20.74
N ALA A 196 6.15 9.60 21.78
CA ALA A 196 7.12 8.55 21.76
C ALA A 196 6.41 7.25 21.40
N TYR A 197 7.10 6.32 20.70
CA TYR A 197 6.48 5.07 20.31
C TYR A 197 7.44 3.90 20.28
N ARG A 198 6.87 2.72 20.42
CA ARG A 198 7.50 1.42 20.21
C ARG A 198 6.75 0.68 19.13
N THR A 199 7.43 -0.17 18.39
CA THR A 199 6.85 -0.95 17.31
C THR A 199 7.31 -2.39 17.34
N ALA A 200 6.43 -3.27 16.90
CA ALA A 200 6.72 -4.65 16.59
C ALA A 200 6.25 -4.96 15.16
N ASP A 201 7.17 -5.40 14.30
CA ASP A 201 6.84 -5.84 12.97
C ASP A 201 6.17 -7.21 13.02
N ILE A 202 5.16 -7.43 12.18
CA ILE A 202 4.54 -8.74 12.00
C ILE A 202 4.86 -9.21 10.58
N ASP A 203 5.72 -10.22 10.51
CA ASP A 203 6.19 -10.81 9.26
C ASP A 203 5.52 -12.16 9.00
N TYR A 204 5.31 -12.50 7.74
CA TYR A 204 4.85 -13.82 7.28
C TYR A 204 5.90 -14.44 6.37
N PHE A 205 6.59 -15.48 6.86
CA PHE A 205 7.70 -16.12 6.15
C PHE A 205 8.69 -15.09 5.56
N GLY A 206 9.03 -14.06 6.35
CA GLY A 206 9.97 -12.99 5.99
C GLY A 206 9.39 -11.80 5.23
N LEU A 207 8.12 -11.83 4.85
CA LEU A 207 7.41 -10.68 4.31
C LEU A 207 6.81 -9.88 5.46
N GLU A 208 7.21 -8.64 5.62
CA GLU A 208 6.53 -7.70 6.50
C GLU A 208 5.08 -7.50 6.02
N LEU A 209 4.14 -7.94 6.83
CA LEU A 209 2.72 -7.65 6.59
C LEU A 209 2.37 -6.23 7.06
N GLY A 210 2.93 -5.82 8.19
CA GLY A 210 2.70 -4.54 8.84
C GLY A 210 3.29 -4.46 10.23
N GLU A 211 2.82 -3.50 11.01
CA GLU A 211 3.37 -3.13 12.31
C GLU A 211 2.28 -3.01 13.37
N ALA A 212 2.62 -3.39 14.60
CA ALA A 212 1.86 -3.12 15.80
C ALA A 212 2.58 -2.02 16.58
N ILE A 213 1.98 -0.85 16.68
CA ILE A 213 2.60 0.35 17.27
C ILE A 213 1.79 0.75 18.50
N MET A 214 2.51 1.11 19.55
CA MET A 214 1.96 1.82 20.70
C MET A 214 2.67 3.17 20.80
N LEU A 215 1.88 4.24 20.71
CA LEU A 215 2.35 5.61 20.90
C LEU A 215 1.90 6.13 22.25
N TRP A 216 2.71 6.97 22.89
CA TRP A 216 2.31 7.69 24.11
C TRP A 216 2.82 9.12 24.09
N ALA A 217 1.97 10.02 24.56
CA ALA A 217 2.25 11.43 24.73
C ALA A 217 2.62 11.76 26.16
N ASP A 218 3.51 12.73 26.31
CA ASP A 218 3.87 13.27 27.62
C ASP A 218 2.80 14.26 28.14
N ASP A 219 1.95 14.81 27.24
CA ASP A 219 0.91 15.80 27.52
C ASP A 219 -0.28 15.72 26.55
N GLY A 220 -1.34 16.44 26.85
CA GLY A 220 -2.53 16.58 26.00
C GLY A 220 -3.69 15.65 26.39
N PRO A 221 -4.82 15.74 25.66
CA PRO A 221 -6.05 15.03 26.01
C PRO A 221 -6.00 13.54 25.68
N VAL A 222 -5.11 13.12 24.78
CA VAL A 222 -4.90 11.72 24.40
C VAL A 222 -3.52 11.31 24.93
N GLN A 223 -3.49 10.26 25.75
CA GLN A 223 -2.29 9.76 26.41
C GLN A 223 -1.63 8.64 25.62
N THR A 224 -2.43 7.74 25.04
CA THR A 224 -1.93 6.60 24.23
C THR A 224 -2.70 6.46 22.93
N ILE A 225 -2.02 5.93 21.92
CA ILE A 225 -2.65 5.50 20.66
C ILE A 225 -2.15 4.10 20.36
N LEU A 226 -3.06 3.17 20.12
CA LEU A 226 -2.77 1.88 19.54
C LEU A 226 -3.00 1.97 18.04
N ASP A 227 -1.94 1.73 17.24
CA ASP A 227 -1.93 1.81 15.78
C ASP A 227 -1.36 0.50 15.22
N PHE A 228 -2.24 -0.35 14.72
CA PHE A 228 -1.88 -1.61 14.09
C PHE A 228 -2.19 -1.51 12.60
N GLY A 229 -1.18 -1.32 11.78
CA GLY A 229 -1.35 -1.08 10.35
C GLY A 229 -0.73 -2.17 9.47
N PHE A 230 -1.53 -2.72 8.53
CA PHE A 230 -1.10 -3.78 7.63
C PHE A 230 -1.40 -3.44 6.18
N GLY A 231 -0.48 -3.80 5.28
CA GLY A 231 -0.70 -3.66 3.85
C GLY A 231 -1.68 -4.70 3.35
N PHE A 232 -2.89 -4.31 2.96
CA PHE A 232 -3.94 -5.22 2.49
C PHE A 232 -3.47 -6.06 1.31
N GLU A 233 -2.79 -5.47 0.33
CA GLU A 233 -2.29 -6.18 -0.84
C GLU A 233 -1.18 -7.18 -0.46
N ARG A 234 -0.41 -6.93 0.61
CA ARG A 234 0.54 -7.89 1.17
C ARG A 234 -0.18 -9.06 1.85
N LEU A 235 -1.30 -8.79 2.54
CA LEU A 235 -2.16 -9.85 3.10
C LEU A 235 -2.77 -10.71 1.99
N VAL A 236 -3.26 -10.09 0.90
CA VAL A 236 -3.76 -10.83 -0.28
C VAL A 236 -2.65 -11.70 -0.86
N TRP A 237 -1.43 -11.17 -0.96
CA TRP A 237 -0.29 -11.93 -1.47
C TRP A 237 0.10 -13.09 -0.55
N ALA A 238 0.24 -12.84 0.74
CA ALA A 238 0.53 -13.87 1.74
C ALA A 238 -0.53 -14.97 1.79
N ALA A 239 -1.83 -14.60 1.77
CA ALA A 239 -2.94 -15.54 1.83
C ALA A 239 -3.02 -16.47 0.61
N ASN A 240 -2.56 -16.01 -0.55
CA ASN A 240 -2.53 -16.80 -1.78
C ASN A 240 -1.18 -17.49 -2.02
N GLU A 241 -0.14 -17.17 -1.27
CA GLU A 241 1.23 -17.67 -1.44
C GLU A 241 1.69 -17.62 -2.91
N ALA A 242 1.27 -16.56 -3.61
CA ALA A 242 1.46 -16.41 -5.05
C ALA A 242 2.90 -16.02 -5.40
N ASP A 243 3.34 -16.38 -6.61
CA ASP A 243 4.70 -16.06 -7.08
C ASP A 243 4.88 -14.56 -7.36
N SER A 244 3.81 -13.82 -7.64
CA SER A 244 3.85 -12.40 -7.99
C SER A 244 2.83 -11.58 -7.21
N TYR A 245 3.30 -10.54 -6.55
CA TYR A 245 2.48 -9.53 -5.89
C TYR A 245 1.53 -8.82 -6.87
N PHE A 246 2.06 -8.34 -7.99
CA PHE A 246 1.28 -7.54 -8.95
C PHE A 246 0.22 -8.34 -9.71
N SER A 247 0.35 -9.68 -9.80
CA SER A 247 -0.67 -10.52 -10.42
C SER A 247 -1.97 -10.61 -9.62
N LEU A 248 -1.95 -10.12 -8.37
CA LEU A 248 -3.09 -10.13 -7.46
C LEU A 248 -3.82 -8.78 -7.38
N ILE A 249 -3.12 -7.69 -7.74
CA ILE A 249 -3.63 -6.31 -7.62
C ILE A 249 -3.84 -5.61 -8.97
N GLY A 250 -3.51 -6.26 -10.04
CA GLY A 250 -3.68 -5.80 -11.42
C GLY A 250 -4.09 -6.95 -12.33
N PRO A 251 -4.34 -6.69 -13.62
CA PRO A 251 -4.58 -7.76 -14.59
C PRO A 251 -3.42 -8.75 -14.60
N PRO A 252 -3.62 -10.04 -14.24
CA PRO A 252 -2.52 -10.98 -14.02
C PRO A 252 -1.60 -11.13 -15.23
N ARG A 253 -2.16 -11.12 -16.45
CA ARG A 253 -1.39 -11.25 -17.69
C ARG A 253 -0.37 -10.12 -17.87
N LEU A 254 -0.68 -8.89 -17.44
CA LEU A 254 0.19 -7.74 -17.56
C LEU A 254 1.31 -7.76 -16.52
N ALA A 255 0.97 -8.10 -15.31
CA ALA A 255 1.94 -8.20 -14.23
C ALA A 255 3.00 -9.30 -14.50
N LEU A 256 2.55 -10.46 -14.98
CA LEU A 256 3.44 -11.58 -15.34
C LEU A 256 4.29 -11.30 -16.60
N ALA A 257 3.82 -10.43 -17.51
CA ALA A 257 4.57 -10.00 -18.70
C ALA A 257 5.63 -8.91 -18.39
N GLY A 258 5.87 -8.57 -17.12
CA GLY A 258 6.89 -7.59 -16.73
C GLY A 258 6.40 -6.13 -16.69
N HIS A 259 5.08 -5.88 -16.82
CA HIS A 259 4.49 -4.53 -16.80
C HIS A 259 4.07 -4.06 -15.39
N ALA A 260 4.70 -4.57 -14.33
CA ALA A 260 4.35 -4.27 -12.94
C ALA A 260 4.30 -2.76 -12.62
N ARG A 261 5.25 -1.98 -13.14
CA ARG A 261 5.30 -0.53 -12.94
C ARG A 261 4.17 0.20 -13.66
N LEU A 262 3.85 -0.20 -14.89
CA LEU A 262 2.71 0.34 -15.62
C LEU A 262 1.41 0.07 -14.88
N VAL A 263 1.21 -1.16 -14.42
CA VAL A 263 0.04 -1.57 -13.60
C VAL A 263 -0.08 -0.68 -12.37
N ASP A 264 0.98 -0.50 -11.61
CA ASP A 264 0.98 0.32 -10.39
C ASP A 264 0.65 1.80 -10.66
N PHE A 265 1.30 2.40 -11.67
CA PHE A 265 1.10 3.81 -11.96
C PHE A 265 -0.31 4.09 -12.46
N VAL A 266 -0.84 3.27 -13.37
CA VAL A 266 -2.21 3.43 -13.86
C VAL A 266 -3.23 3.15 -12.74
N ARG A 267 -2.97 2.13 -11.90
CA ARG A 267 -3.81 1.83 -10.73
C ARG A 267 -3.89 3.02 -9.77
N THR A 268 -2.77 3.67 -9.50
CA THR A 268 -2.74 4.86 -8.63
C THR A 268 -3.39 6.08 -9.29
N MET A 269 -3.16 6.30 -10.59
CA MET A 269 -3.85 7.38 -11.32
C MET A 269 -5.37 7.18 -11.30
N THR A 270 -5.83 5.94 -11.45
CA THR A 270 -7.27 5.61 -11.39
C THR A 270 -7.84 5.89 -10.01
N LEU A 271 -7.14 5.52 -8.93
CA LEU A 271 -7.54 5.84 -7.56
C LEU A 271 -7.71 7.36 -7.37
N LEU A 272 -6.70 8.14 -7.78
CA LEU A 272 -6.74 9.61 -7.67
C LEU A 272 -7.91 10.20 -8.47
N ALA A 273 -8.12 9.72 -9.70
CA ALA A 273 -9.23 10.16 -10.55
C ALA A 273 -10.59 9.76 -9.94
N ALA A 274 -10.76 8.52 -9.47
CA ALA A 274 -11.99 8.04 -8.83
C ALA A 274 -12.35 8.87 -7.59
N ALA A 275 -11.34 9.26 -6.80
CA ALA A 275 -11.52 10.15 -5.65
C ALA A 275 -11.78 11.62 -6.03
N GLY A 276 -12.03 11.94 -7.31
CA GLY A 276 -12.37 13.30 -7.76
C GLY A 276 -11.16 14.20 -7.99
N LEU A 277 -9.92 13.73 -7.78
CA LEU A 277 -8.73 14.56 -7.98
C LEU A 277 -8.44 14.75 -9.48
N GLY A 278 -8.01 15.94 -9.83
CA GLY A 278 -7.66 16.31 -11.20
C GLY A 278 -6.19 16.73 -11.34
N PRO A 279 -5.66 16.77 -12.57
CA PRO A 279 -4.29 17.19 -12.82
C PRO A 279 -4.07 18.68 -12.53
N SER A 280 -2.97 19.02 -11.87
CA SER A 280 -2.55 20.40 -11.61
C SER A 280 -1.03 20.54 -11.65
N ASN A 281 -0.51 21.76 -11.52
CA ASN A 281 0.94 22.01 -11.51
C ASN A 281 1.58 21.81 -10.14
N ASN A 282 0.77 21.68 -9.08
CA ASN A 282 1.23 21.50 -7.70
C ASN A 282 0.35 20.52 -6.94
N GLY A 283 0.73 20.19 -5.72
CA GLY A 283 -0.06 19.34 -4.81
C GLY A 283 -0.37 17.96 -5.39
N THR A 284 -1.57 17.49 -5.06
CA THR A 284 -2.04 16.13 -5.45
C THR A 284 -2.14 15.96 -6.96
N GLY A 285 -2.55 17.01 -7.69
CA GLY A 285 -2.66 16.96 -9.15
C GLY A 285 -1.30 16.90 -9.87
N TYR A 286 -0.24 17.42 -9.27
CA TYR A 286 1.12 17.23 -9.77
C TYR A 286 1.55 15.76 -9.70
N VAL A 287 1.15 15.07 -8.64
CA VAL A 287 1.41 13.62 -8.52
C VAL A 287 0.76 12.85 -9.66
N LEU A 288 -0.50 13.17 -9.98
CA LEU A 288 -1.20 12.56 -11.10
C LEU A 288 -0.45 12.78 -12.44
N ARG A 289 0.07 13.99 -12.68
CA ARG A 289 0.91 14.30 -13.84
C ARG A 289 2.24 13.55 -13.84
N LYS A 290 2.89 13.43 -12.68
CA LYS A 290 4.13 12.66 -12.51
C LYS A 290 3.91 11.20 -12.86
N LEU A 291 2.84 10.60 -12.34
CA LEU A 291 2.48 9.21 -12.64
C LEU A 291 2.15 9.02 -14.12
N GLY A 292 1.46 9.96 -14.76
CA GLY A 292 1.19 9.94 -16.19
C GLY A 292 2.46 9.90 -17.04
N ARG A 293 3.49 10.66 -16.68
CA ARG A 293 4.81 10.60 -17.35
C ARG A 293 5.50 9.24 -17.17
N LEU A 294 5.47 8.72 -15.94
CA LEU A 294 6.06 7.41 -15.65
C LEU A 294 5.31 6.28 -16.37
N ALA A 295 3.98 6.32 -16.38
CA ALA A 295 3.16 5.36 -17.11
C ALA A 295 3.43 5.40 -18.63
N ALA A 296 3.63 6.60 -19.20
CA ALA A 296 3.98 6.75 -20.60
C ALA A 296 5.32 6.07 -20.95
N VAL A 297 6.33 6.19 -20.05
CA VAL A 297 7.64 5.53 -20.23
C VAL A 297 7.50 4.00 -20.17
N GLU A 298 6.78 3.49 -19.15
CA GLU A 298 6.65 2.05 -18.95
C GLU A 298 5.75 1.38 -19.99
N GLY A 299 4.77 2.10 -20.51
CA GLY A 299 3.81 1.62 -21.50
C GLY A 299 4.18 1.91 -22.95
N ALA A 300 5.39 2.41 -23.22
CA ALA A 300 5.79 2.85 -24.58
C ALA A 300 5.69 1.79 -25.69
N GLY A 301 5.62 0.50 -25.35
CA GLY A 301 5.45 -0.59 -26.32
C GLY A 301 4.08 -1.25 -26.29
N TYR A 302 3.40 -1.18 -25.14
CA TYR A 302 2.10 -1.83 -24.92
C TYR A 302 1.40 -1.22 -23.73
N MET A 303 0.19 -0.68 -23.94
CA MET A 303 -0.55 0.04 -22.89
C MET A 303 -2.07 -0.20 -23.01
N PRO A 304 -2.59 -1.32 -22.51
CA PRO A 304 -4.01 -1.63 -22.51
C PRO A 304 -4.74 -0.84 -21.43
N LEU A 305 -4.95 0.47 -21.64
CA LEU A 305 -5.51 1.38 -20.64
C LEU A 305 -6.93 1.01 -20.23
N ASP A 306 -7.77 0.54 -21.17
CA ASP A 306 -9.15 0.18 -20.85
C ASP A 306 -9.19 -0.94 -19.78
N GLU A 307 -8.41 -1.99 -19.98
CA GLU A 307 -8.31 -3.09 -19.02
C GLU A 307 -7.73 -2.63 -17.67
N LEU A 308 -6.64 -1.85 -17.71
CA LEU A 308 -5.97 -1.35 -16.51
C LEU A 308 -6.86 -0.45 -15.66
N VAL A 309 -7.55 0.50 -16.31
CA VAL A 309 -8.39 1.47 -15.59
C VAL A 309 -9.65 0.80 -15.06
N ARG A 310 -10.36 -0.03 -15.85
CA ARG A 310 -11.56 -0.71 -15.36
C ARG A 310 -11.24 -1.66 -14.21
N HIS A 311 -10.23 -2.50 -14.35
CA HIS A 311 -9.79 -3.38 -13.27
C HIS A 311 -9.43 -2.60 -12.00
N SER A 312 -8.71 -1.48 -12.14
CA SER A 312 -8.31 -0.66 -11.01
C SER A 312 -9.49 0.09 -10.38
N HIS A 313 -10.42 0.57 -11.19
CA HIS A 313 -11.64 1.24 -10.71
C HIS A 313 -12.51 0.27 -9.89
N ASP A 314 -12.74 -0.94 -10.41
CA ASP A 314 -13.49 -1.99 -9.70
C ASP A 314 -12.85 -2.32 -8.35
N TYR A 315 -11.52 -2.48 -8.33
CA TYR A 315 -10.78 -2.73 -7.09
C TYR A 315 -10.96 -1.59 -6.09
N TRP A 316 -10.78 -0.34 -6.52
CA TRP A 316 -10.82 0.82 -5.61
C TRP A 316 -12.22 1.16 -5.12
N SER A 317 -13.26 0.81 -5.85
CA SER A 317 -14.66 1.01 -5.46
C SER A 317 -15.05 0.29 -4.15
N ALA A 318 -14.24 -0.70 -3.71
CA ALA A 318 -14.40 -1.33 -2.40
C ALA A 318 -13.87 -0.48 -1.23
N PHE A 319 -13.05 0.55 -1.50
CA PHE A 319 -12.31 1.32 -0.49
C PHE A 319 -12.50 2.84 -0.58
N VAL A 320 -13.02 3.34 -1.67
CA VAL A 320 -13.41 4.75 -1.83
C VAL A 320 -14.81 4.83 -2.41
N GLU A 321 -15.54 5.87 -2.07
CA GLU A 321 -16.77 6.20 -2.77
C GLU A 321 -16.38 6.94 -4.06
N PRO A 322 -16.59 6.35 -5.26
CA PRO A 322 -16.09 6.96 -6.49
C PRO A 322 -16.88 8.22 -6.83
N VAL A 323 -16.19 9.34 -6.98
CA VAL A 323 -16.74 10.60 -7.52
C VAL A 323 -16.84 10.55 -9.05
N ARG A 324 -15.99 9.72 -9.69
CA ARG A 324 -15.99 9.47 -11.14
C ARG A 324 -16.13 7.99 -11.41
N ASP A 325 -16.92 7.65 -12.42
CA ASP A 325 -17.00 6.30 -12.96
C ASP A 325 -15.74 5.91 -13.75
N ALA A 326 -15.69 4.66 -14.21
CA ALA A 326 -14.53 4.13 -14.91
C ALA A 326 -14.23 4.88 -16.22
N ASP A 327 -15.25 5.33 -16.95
CA ASP A 327 -15.07 6.05 -18.21
C ASP A 327 -14.52 7.46 -17.97
N ALA A 328 -15.03 8.18 -16.97
CA ALA A 328 -14.48 9.48 -16.58
C ALA A 328 -13.05 9.36 -16.01
N CYS A 329 -12.74 8.28 -15.29
CA CYS A 329 -11.35 7.97 -14.87
C CYS A 329 -10.46 7.70 -16.08
N MET A 330 -10.94 6.95 -17.06
CA MET A 330 -10.24 6.66 -18.31
C MET A 330 -9.86 7.96 -19.03
N ASP A 331 -10.79 8.91 -19.13
CA ASP A 331 -10.54 10.21 -19.77
C ASP A 331 -9.43 11.00 -19.08
N VAL A 332 -9.40 10.99 -17.74
CA VAL A 332 -8.34 11.64 -16.96
C VAL A 332 -6.99 10.98 -17.22
N VAL A 333 -6.92 9.64 -17.09
CA VAL A 333 -5.68 8.87 -17.26
C VAL A 333 -5.15 9.02 -18.68
N ARG A 334 -5.99 8.82 -19.70
CA ARG A 334 -5.64 8.93 -21.12
C ARG A 334 -5.11 10.32 -21.46
N ARG A 335 -5.76 11.37 -20.95
CA ARG A 335 -5.35 12.77 -21.19
C ARG A 335 -3.96 13.06 -20.63
N GLU A 336 -3.66 12.61 -19.41
CA GLU A 336 -2.36 12.90 -18.80
C GLU A 336 -1.22 12.07 -19.40
N ILE A 337 -1.46 10.82 -19.73
CA ILE A 337 -0.48 9.99 -20.46
C ILE A 337 -0.23 10.57 -21.84
N GLY A 338 -1.29 10.90 -22.59
CA GLY A 338 -1.20 11.50 -23.91
C GLY A 338 -0.48 12.85 -23.90
N ARG A 339 -0.71 13.68 -22.88
CA ARG A 339 0.02 14.94 -22.69
C ARG A 339 1.51 14.71 -22.51
N ALA A 340 1.89 13.70 -21.70
CA ALA A 340 3.30 13.35 -21.49
C ALA A 340 3.96 12.85 -22.77
N VAL A 341 3.29 12.01 -23.55
CA VAL A 341 3.75 11.53 -24.86
C VAL A 341 3.93 12.70 -25.81
N ASN A 342 2.93 13.57 -25.96
CA ASN A 342 2.99 14.72 -26.87
C ASN A 342 4.14 15.70 -26.52
N ALA A 343 4.32 15.99 -25.23
CA ALA A 343 5.42 16.88 -24.79
C ALA A 343 6.78 16.27 -25.13
N SER A 344 6.97 14.96 -24.95
CA SER A 344 8.21 14.27 -25.27
C SER A 344 8.48 14.21 -26.78
N LEU A 345 7.44 13.98 -27.58
CA LEU A 345 7.56 13.94 -29.04
C LEU A 345 7.88 15.31 -29.61
N ALA A 346 7.23 16.37 -29.14
CA ALA A 346 7.47 17.74 -29.59
C ALA A 346 8.87 18.22 -29.20
N GLY A 347 9.25 18.01 -27.91
CA GLY A 347 10.51 18.53 -27.37
C GLY A 347 11.76 17.76 -27.85
N THR A 348 11.67 16.43 -27.94
CA THR A 348 12.85 15.57 -28.21
C THR A 348 12.98 15.15 -29.67
N LEU A 349 11.87 14.98 -30.36
CA LEU A 349 11.86 14.48 -31.75
C LEU A 349 11.44 15.53 -32.78
N GLY A 350 11.04 16.76 -32.34
CA GLY A 350 10.59 17.82 -33.21
C GLY A 350 9.32 17.51 -34.03
N LEU A 351 8.54 16.51 -33.60
CA LEU A 351 7.33 16.07 -34.29
C LEU A 351 6.15 16.99 -33.98
N ASN A 352 5.42 17.39 -35.03
CA ASN A 352 4.18 18.15 -34.84
C ASN A 352 3.04 17.22 -34.43
N THR A 353 2.74 17.21 -33.12
CA THR A 353 1.75 16.31 -32.50
C THR A 353 0.30 16.80 -32.62
N ASN A 354 0.02 17.96 -33.21
CA ASN A 354 -1.32 18.51 -33.37
C ASN A 354 -2.27 17.67 -34.26
N ARG A 355 -1.73 16.68 -34.95
CA ARG A 355 -2.49 15.72 -35.79
C ARG A 355 -2.76 14.39 -35.09
N LEU A 356 -2.22 14.16 -33.89
CA LEU A 356 -2.38 12.91 -33.16
C LEU A 356 -3.65 12.99 -32.31
N ARG A 357 -4.70 12.32 -32.77
CA ARG A 357 -5.95 12.19 -32.02
C ARG A 357 -5.81 11.12 -30.95
N LEU A 358 -5.97 11.54 -29.70
CA LEU A 358 -5.93 10.66 -28.51
C LEU A 358 -7.27 9.96 -28.23
N ASP A 359 -8.25 10.13 -29.09
CA ASP A 359 -9.61 9.64 -28.97
C ASP A 359 -9.80 8.18 -29.42
N GLN A 360 -8.82 7.60 -30.12
CA GLN A 360 -8.78 6.16 -30.41
C GLN A 360 -7.94 5.45 -29.37
N GLY A 361 -8.27 4.20 -29.04
CA GLY A 361 -7.64 3.45 -27.96
C GLY A 361 -6.11 3.60 -27.91
N THR A 362 -5.54 3.79 -26.72
CA THR A 362 -4.13 4.18 -26.54
C THR A 362 -3.15 3.18 -27.17
N ASP A 363 -3.54 1.91 -27.27
CA ASP A 363 -2.77 0.85 -27.93
C ASP A 363 -2.64 1.12 -29.44
N GLN A 364 -3.75 1.54 -30.06
CA GLN A 364 -3.78 1.91 -31.47
C GLN A 364 -3.02 3.20 -31.72
N PHE A 365 -3.11 4.16 -30.81
CA PHE A 365 -2.36 5.42 -30.86
C PHE A 365 -0.83 5.20 -30.84
N LEU A 366 -0.32 4.38 -29.93
CA LEU A 366 1.11 4.08 -29.85
C LEU A 366 1.58 3.31 -31.10
N LEU A 367 0.78 2.37 -31.59
CA LEU A 367 1.06 1.63 -32.84
C LEU A 367 1.03 2.54 -34.06
N GLU A 368 0.08 3.46 -34.19
CA GLU A 368 -0.01 4.43 -35.29
C GLU A 368 1.14 5.44 -35.26
N LEU A 369 1.54 5.87 -34.04
CA LEU A 369 2.66 6.79 -33.84
C LEU A 369 3.98 6.16 -34.30
N VAL A 370 4.19 4.89 -34.00
CA VAL A 370 5.36 4.13 -34.43
C VAL A 370 5.32 3.84 -35.94
N SER A 371 4.16 3.48 -36.47
CA SER A 371 4.01 3.13 -37.89
C SER A 371 3.95 4.35 -38.80
N SER A 372 3.33 5.45 -38.42
CA SER A 372 3.18 6.66 -39.27
C SER A 372 4.35 7.64 -39.15
N GLY A 373 5.05 7.66 -38.03
CA GLY A 373 6.13 8.60 -37.74
C GLY A 373 7.54 8.07 -38.04
N GLY A 374 7.69 6.78 -38.39
CA GLY A 374 9.00 6.14 -38.54
C GLY A 374 9.83 6.11 -37.26
N VAL A 375 9.20 6.33 -36.11
CA VAL A 375 9.84 6.36 -34.80
C VAL A 375 9.80 4.96 -34.21
N GLY A 376 10.92 4.29 -34.10
CA GLY A 376 11.01 2.99 -33.45
C GLY A 376 10.73 3.12 -31.94
N TYR A 377 10.16 2.08 -31.31
CA TYR A 377 9.86 2.02 -29.86
C TYR A 377 11.04 2.43 -28.97
N GLY A 378 12.26 2.07 -29.33
CA GLY A 378 13.48 2.47 -28.62
C GLY A 378 13.66 3.99 -28.55
N ARG A 379 13.46 4.70 -29.65
CA ARG A 379 13.55 6.16 -29.72
C ARG A 379 12.44 6.85 -28.94
N LEU A 380 11.22 6.33 -29.01
CA LEU A 380 10.10 6.84 -28.21
C LEU A 380 10.40 6.70 -26.71
N ARG A 381 10.88 5.54 -26.29
CA ARG A 381 11.24 5.29 -24.89
C ARG A 381 12.38 6.18 -24.41
N GLU A 382 13.42 6.37 -25.23
CA GLU A 382 14.51 7.30 -24.92
C GLU A 382 14.03 8.75 -24.80
N ALA A 383 13.16 9.20 -25.70
CA ALA A 383 12.59 10.54 -25.66
C ALA A 383 11.76 10.77 -24.39
N LEU A 384 10.92 9.80 -24.01
CA LEU A 384 10.13 9.83 -22.80
C LEU A 384 11.01 9.83 -21.54
N THR A 385 12.09 9.07 -21.54
CA THR A 385 13.04 8.99 -20.41
C THR A 385 13.81 10.30 -20.23
N ARG A 386 14.27 10.93 -21.31
CA ARG A 386 14.99 12.21 -21.28
C ARG A 386 14.11 13.34 -20.77
N SER A 387 12.87 13.43 -21.24
CA SER A 387 11.93 14.47 -20.77
C SER A 387 11.50 14.31 -19.31
N GLY A 388 11.64 13.11 -18.74
CA GLY A 388 11.40 12.83 -17.32
C GLY A 388 12.57 13.21 -16.41
N ALA A 389 13.80 13.26 -16.93
CA ALA A 389 15.00 13.58 -16.15
C ALA A 389 15.18 15.10 -15.95
N ASP A 390 14.63 15.95 -16.83
CA ASP A 390 14.77 17.42 -16.76
C ASP A 390 13.81 18.08 -15.72
N HIS A 391 12.97 17.32 -15.06
CA HIS A 391 11.95 17.83 -14.11
C HIS A 391 11.90 17.03 -12.79
N GLY A 392 13.02 16.43 -12.38
CA GLY A 392 13.18 15.67 -11.14
C GLY A 392 13.46 16.55 -9.90
#